data_bbe7b4acc8fedb705baa61bbc66188f7
#
_entry.id   bbe7b4acc8fedb705baa61bbc66188f7
#
_cell.length_a   1.000
_cell.length_b   1.000
_cell.length_c   1.000
_cell.angle_alpha   90.00
_cell.angle_beta   90.00
_cell.angle_gamma   90.00
#
_symmetry.space_group_name_H-M   'P 1'
#
loop_
_entity.id
_entity.type
_entity.pdbx_description
1 polymer ?
#
loop_
_entity_poly.entity_id
_entity_poly.type
_entity_poly.pdbx_seq_one_letter_code
_entity_poly.pdbx_strand_id
1 'polypeptide(L)'
;MAAILAERGWRVIDVDLVGHRVLREPEARELVAGRFGPGVLSADGEVDRKELSRRVFRSREELAALEGIVHPRMVERVREELAVTPEPAVLNAAVLFRMGLDRLCSAVLCVRAPWWVRLARARRRDGLALAQGLRRIAAQRGICPKLHAAGVDIYYINNGSGVDALREGTLRLLREKGLEL
;
A
#
# COMPACT_ATOMS: atom_id res chain seq x y z
N MET A 1 10.35 5.36 4.75
CA MET A 1 9.39 6.22 5.47
C MET A 1 8.84 5.50 6.69
N ALA A 2 8.00 4.47 6.54
CA ALA A 2 7.41 3.74 7.67
C ALA A 2 8.44 3.30 8.72
N ALA A 3 9.58 2.75 8.31
CA ALA A 3 10.67 2.41 9.24
C ALA A 3 11.22 3.61 10.04
N ILE A 4 11.31 4.79 9.41
CA ILE A 4 11.77 6.02 10.08
C ILE A 4 10.79 6.44 11.19
N LEU A 5 9.49 6.27 10.95
CA LEU A 5 8.45 6.56 11.93
C LEU A 5 8.40 5.49 13.04
N ALA A 6 8.59 4.21 12.69
CA ALA A 6 8.68 3.13 13.66
C ALA A 6 9.85 3.32 14.65
N GLU A 7 11.01 3.78 14.18
CA GLU A 7 12.17 4.12 15.02
C GLU A 7 11.88 5.27 16.00
N ARG A 8 10.81 6.03 15.78
CA ARG A 8 10.33 7.10 16.66
C ARG A 8 9.18 6.65 17.58
N GLY A 9 8.91 5.37 17.66
CA GLY A 9 7.86 4.81 18.50
C GLY A 9 6.47 4.74 17.88
N TRP A 10 6.32 5.17 16.60
CA TRP A 10 5.04 5.08 15.92
C TRP A 10 4.70 3.63 15.55
N ARG A 11 3.49 3.22 15.86
CA ARG A 11 2.99 1.90 15.43
C ARG A 11 2.75 1.90 13.92
N VAL A 12 3.33 0.97 13.20
CA VAL A 12 3.14 0.82 11.75
C VAL A 12 2.20 -0.34 11.46
N ILE A 13 1.10 -0.05 10.78
CA ILE A 13 0.18 -1.03 10.21
C ILE A 13 0.50 -1.13 8.71
N ASP A 14 1.03 -2.28 8.29
CA ASP A 14 1.30 -2.55 6.88
C ASP A 14 0.05 -3.11 6.21
N VAL A 15 -0.60 -2.27 5.40
CA VAL A 15 -1.87 -2.61 4.74
C VAL A 15 -1.70 -3.73 3.71
N ASP A 16 -0.52 -3.88 3.09
CA ASP A 16 -0.26 -5.00 2.17
C ASP A 16 -0.24 -6.33 2.95
N LEU A 17 0.31 -6.33 4.18
CA LEU A 17 0.26 -7.51 5.06
C LEU A 17 -1.17 -7.80 5.55
N VAL A 18 -1.98 -6.76 5.80
CA VAL A 18 -3.41 -6.95 6.09
C VAL A 18 -4.08 -7.68 4.92
N GLY A 19 -3.84 -7.26 3.68
CA GLY A 19 -4.38 -7.93 2.49
C GLY A 19 -3.95 -9.41 2.40
N HIS A 20 -2.72 -9.73 2.81
CA HIS A 20 -2.26 -11.12 2.87
C HIS A 20 -3.01 -11.95 3.92
N ARG A 21 -3.35 -11.36 5.07
CA ARG A 21 -4.15 -12.04 6.11
C ARG A 21 -5.59 -12.24 5.65
N VAL A 22 -6.20 -11.21 5.06
CA VAL A 22 -7.55 -11.28 4.51
C VAL A 22 -7.71 -12.41 3.50
N LEU A 23 -6.75 -12.61 2.59
CA LEU A 23 -6.80 -13.71 1.62
C LEU A 23 -6.73 -15.11 2.25
N ARG A 24 -6.33 -15.23 3.52
CA ARG A 24 -6.35 -16.49 4.29
C ARG A 24 -7.67 -16.72 5.03
N GLU A 25 -8.50 -15.69 5.16
CA GLU A 25 -9.82 -15.82 5.80
C GLU A 25 -10.73 -16.72 4.95
N PRO A 26 -11.45 -17.67 5.55
CA PRO A 26 -12.29 -18.61 4.82
C PRO A 26 -13.26 -17.93 3.85
N GLU A 27 -13.97 -16.91 4.32
CA GLU A 27 -14.96 -16.17 3.52
C GLU A 27 -14.32 -15.46 2.31
N ALA A 28 -13.17 -14.80 2.49
CA ALA A 28 -12.47 -14.14 1.39
C ALA A 28 -11.96 -15.14 0.36
N ARG A 29 -11.45 -16.28 0.84
CA ARG A 29 -10.97 -17.39 0.01
C ARG A 29 -12.09 -17.98 -0.83
N GLU A 30 -13.26 -18.25 -0.23
CA GLU A 30 -14.44 -18.76 -0.93
C GLU A 30 -14.91 -17.80 -2.03
N LEU A 31 -14.99 -16.50 -1.73
CA LEU A 31 -15.37 -15.48 -2.73
C LEU A 31 -14.36 -15.38 -3.86
N VAL A 32 -13.07 -15.44 -3.54
CA VAL A 32 -11.99 -15.41 -4.55
C VAL A 32 -12.06 -16.67 -5.42
N ALA A 33 -12.23 -17.85 -4.83
CA ALA A 33 -12.37 -19.11 -5.57
C ALA A 33 -13.65 -19.13 -6.41
N GLY A 34 -14.76 -18.61 -5.90
CA GLY A 34 -16.01 -18.49 -6.64
C GLY A 34 -15.90 -17.56 -7.84
N ARG A 35 -15.18 -16.44 -7.70
CA ARG A 35 -15.03 -15.45 -8.79
C ARG A 35 -13.96 -15.86 -9.82
N PHE A 36 -12.86 -16.44 -9.40
CA PHE A 36 -11.71 -16.73 -10.26
C PHE A 36 -11.52 -18.21 -10.56
N GLY A 37 -12.40 -19.06 -10.02
CA GLY A 37 -12.36 -20.50 -10.17
C GLY A 37 -11.38 -21.20 -9.21
N PRO A 38 -11.52 -22.51 -9.01
CA PRO A 38 -10.74 -23.29 -8.05
C PRO A 38 -9.23 -23.32 -8.35
N GLY A 39 -8.83 -23.06 -9.59
CA GLY A 39 -7.43 -23.04 -9.99
C GLY A 39 -6.62 -21.86 -9.42
N VAL A 40 -7.21 -20.97 -8.62
CA VAL A 40 -6.48 -19.97 -7.83
C VAL A 40 -6.18 -20.47 -6.41
N LEU A 41 -6.57 -21.69 -6.07
CA LEU A 41 -6.22 -22.34 -4.81
C LEU A 41 -5.05 -23.29 -5.02
N SER A 42 -4.18 -23.38 -4.04
CA SER A 42 -3.13 -24.39 -3.94
C SER A 42 -3.69 -25.73 -3.42
N ALA A 43 -2.88 -26.77 -3.41
CA ALA A 43 -3.31 -28.13 -3.00
C ALA A 43 -3.78 -28.20 -1.52
N ASP A 44 -3.30 -27.28 -0.67
CA ASP A 44 -3.72 -27.12 0.73
C ASP A 44 -4.98 -26.27 0.91
N GLY A 45 -5.59 -25.85 -0.22
CA GLY A 45 -6.81 -25.06 -0.23
C GLY A 45 -6.62 -23.56 0.04
N GLU A 46 -5.40 -23.07 0.20
CA GLU A 46 -5.09 -21.65 0.38
C GLU A 46 -5.01 -20.93 -0.97
N VAL A 47 -5.16 -19.58 -0.96
CA VAL A 47 -5.04 -18.80 -2.20
C VAL A 47 -3.59 -18.80 -2.71
N ASP A 48 -3.37 -19.36 -3.89
CA ASP A 48 -2.11 -19.20 -4.63
C ASP A 48 -2.03 -17.76 -5.18
N ARG A 49 -1.34 -16.91 -4.43
CA ARG A 49 -1.18 -15.47 -4.75
C ARG A 49 -0.48 -15.24 -6.10
N LYS A 50 0.40 -16.16 -6.51
CA LYS A 50 1.11 -16.05 -7.80
C LYS A 50 0.15 -16.32 -8.95
N GLU A 51 -0.65 -17.35 -8.83
CA GLU A 51 -1.68 -17.70 -9.81
C GLU A 51 -2.77 -16.65 -9.87
N LEU A 52 -3.27 -16.19 -8.71
CA LEU A 52 -4.25 -15.12 -8.61
C LEU A 52 -3.72 -13.84 -9.27
N SER A 53 -2.50 -13.41 -8.96
CA SER A 53 -1.85 -12.25 -9.58
C SER A 53 -1.77 -12.38 -11.09
N ARG A 54 -1.39 -13.57 -11.60
CA ARG A 54 -1.31 -13.83 -13.02
C ARG A 54 -2.66 -13.67 -13.73
N ARG A 55 -3.76 -13.99 -13.06
CA ARG A 55 -5.12 -13.83 -13.60
C ARG A 55 -5.58 -12.39 -13.55
N VAL A 56 -5.51 -11.75 -12.40
CA VAL A 56 -6.09 -10.43 -12.20
C VAL A 56 -5.34 -9.31 -12.96
N PHE A 57 -4.03 -9.47 -13.18
CA PHE A 57 -3.29 -8.48 -13.97
C PHE A 57 -3.48 -8.57 -15.49
N ARG A 58 -4.33 -9.49 -15.97
CA ARG A 58 -4.68 -9.58 -17.40
C ARG A 58 -5.69 -8.52 -17.83
N SER A 59 -6.58 -8.11 -16.95
CA SER A 59 -7.58 -7.08 -17.25
C SER A 59 -7.84 -6.17 -16.05
N ARG A 60 -8.34 -4.97 -16.34
CA ARG A 60 -8.75 -4.02 -15.28
C ARG A 60 -10.00 -4.52 -14.54
N GLU A 61 -10.88 -5.21 -15.23
CA GLU A 61 -12.12 -5.77 -14.68
C GLU A 61 -11.81 -6.86 -13.65
N GLU A 62 -10.85 -7.75 -13.97
CA GLU A 62 -10.44 -8.81 -13.05
C GLU A 62 -9.76 -8.22 -11.80
N LEU A 63 -8.91 -7.21 -11.99
CA LEU A 63 -8.30 -6.51 -10.86
C LEU A 63 -9.36 -5.81 -10.00
N ALA A 64 -10.31 -5.12 -10.62
CA ALA A 64 -11.41 -4.45 -9.91
C ALA A 64 -12.31 -5.45 -9.16
N ALA A 65 -12.56 -6.63 -9.75
CA ALA A 65 -13.32 -7.68 -9.09
C ALA A 65 -12.61 -8.21 -7.83
N LEU A 66 -11.29 -8.45 -7.90
CA LEU A 66 -10.51 -8.83 -6.72
C LEU A 66 -10.53 -7.73 -5.66
N GLU A 67 -10.30 -6.48 -6.07
CA GLU A 67 -10.33 -5.33 -5.16
C GLU A 67 -11.70 -5.19 -4.48
N GLY A 68 -12.80 -5.42 -5.21
CA GLY A 68 -14.15 -5.41 -4.65
C GLY A 68 -14.40 -6.47 -3.58
N ILE A 69 -13.71 -7.61 -3.65
CA ILE A 69 -13.78 -8.67 -2.64
C ILE A 69 -12.89 -8.35 -1.43
N VAL A 70 -11.66 -7.89 -1.68
CA VAL A 70 -10.61 -7.83 -0.65
C VAL A 70 -10.60 -6.48 0.08
N HIS A 71 -10.79 -5.35 -0.62
CA HIS A 71 -10.68 -4.01 -0.02
C HIS A 71 -11.66 -3.75 1.13
N PRO A 72 -12.96 -4.12 1.06
CA PRO A 72 -13.88 -3.90 2.19
C PRO A 72 -13.40 -4.59 3.48
N ARG A 73 -12.94 -5.84 3.35
CA ARG A 73 -12.41 -6.62 4.48
C ARG A 73 -11.10 -6.05 5.02
N MET A 74 -10.21 -5.62 4.12
CA MET A 74 -8.97 -4.94 4.52
C MET A 74 -9.26 -3.68 5.32
N VAL A 75 -10.21 -2.85 4.88
CA VAL A 75 -10.61 -1.62 5.59
C VAL A 75 -11.14 -1.95 6.99
N GLU A 76 -11.96 -2.99 7.11
CA GLU A 76 -12.47 -3.46 8.40
C GLU A 76 -11.32 -3.90 9.32
N ARG A 77 -10.41 -4.76 8.86
CA ARG A 77 -9.25 -5.19 9.63
C ARG A 77 -8.32 -4.04 10.03
N VAL A 78 -8.13 -3.07 9.14
CA VAL A 78 -7.36 -1.86 9.48
C VAL A 78 -8.05 -1.06 10.58
N ARG A 79 -9.38 -0.90 10.55
CA ARG A 79 -10.12 -0.23 11.61
C ARG A 79 -10.02 -0.96 12.94
N GLU A 80 -10.15 -2.28 12.94
CA GLU A 80 -9.98 -3.11 14.15
C GLU A 80 -8.57 -2.96 14.73
N GLU A 81 -7.53 -3.01 13.89
CA GLU A 81 -6.15 -2.81 14.34
C GLU A 81 -5.92 -1.39 14.90
N LEU A 82 -6.49 -0.37 14.29
CA LEU A 82 -6.39 1.01 14.80
C LEU A 82 -7.10 1.18 16.14
N ALA A 83 -8.25 0.54 16.34
CA ALA A 83 -9.03 0.65 17.58
C ALA A 83 -8.28 0.13 18.83
N VAL A 84 -7.36 -0.81 18.65
CA VAL A 84 -6.54 -1.40 19.72
C VAL A 84 -5.09 -0.92 19.71
N THR A 85 -4.74 -0.04 18.78
CA THR A 85 -3.37 0.47 18.63
C THR A 85 -3.25 1.80 19.39
N PRO A 86 -2.31 1.92 20.34
CA PRO A 86 -1.99 3.21 20.94
C PRO A 86 -1.52 4.20 19.86
N GLU A 87 -1.91 5.43 19.99
CA GLU A 87 -1.40 6.49 19.13
C GLU A 87 0.06 6.83 19.44
N PRO A 88 0.78 7.31 18.46
CA PRO A 88 0.38 7.51 17.07
C PRO A 88 0.58 6.27 16.22
N ALA A 89 -0.30 6.09 15.22
CA ALA A 89 -0.24 4.99 14.28
C ALA A 89 0.01 5.48 12.84
N VAL A 90 0.66 4.65 12.04
CA VAL A 90 0.95 4.90 10.61
C VAL A 90 0.35 3.79 9.77
N LEU A 91 -0.49 4.15 8.82
CA LEU A 91 -0.93 3.25 7.75
C LEU A 91 0.08 3.28 6.61
N ASN A 92 0.83 2.20 6.41
CA ASN A 92 1.71 2.03 5.26
C ASN A 92 0.95 1.35 4.13
N ALA A 93 0.49 2.12 3.13
CA ALA A 93 -0.35 1.62 2.06
C ALA A 93 0.01 2.22 0.70
N ALA A 94 0.19 1.38 -0.32
CA ALA A 94 0.40 1.83 -1.69
C ALA A 94 -0.89 2.36 -2.35
N VAL A 95 -2.05 1.87 -1.94
CA VAL A 95 -3.37 2.18 -2.53
C VAL A 95 -4.33 2.85 -1.54
N LEU A 96 -3.80 3.62 -0.61
CA LEU A 96 -4.53 4.29 0.47
C LEU A 96 -5.84 4.95 0.01
N PHE A 97 -5.75 5.84 -0.99
CA PHE A 97 -6.89 6.59 -1.52
C PHE A 97 -7.90 5.71 -2.26
N ARG A 98 -7.46 4.67 -2.95
CA ARG A 98 -8.37 3.73 -3.65
C ARG A 98 -9.22 2.92 -2.67
N MET A 99 -8.72 2.70 -1.46
CA MET A 99 -9.41 1.99 -0.39
C MET A 99 -10.24 2.93 0.51
N GLY A 100 -10.12 4.25 0.34
CA GLY A 100 -10.74 5.24 1.23
C GLY A 100 -10.16 5.27 2.65
N LEU A 101 -8.95 4.72 2.84
CA LEU A 101 -8.25 4.71 4.13
C LEU A 101 -7.72 6.10 4.54
N ASP A 102 -7.61 7.02 3.59
CA ASP A 102 -7.29 8.43 3.83
C ASP A 102 -8.24 9.08 4.84
N ARG A 103 -9.50 8.64 4.87
CA ARG A 103 -10.52 9.11 5.83
C ARG A 103 -10.26 8.72 7.28
N LEU A 104 -9.35 7.77 7.50
CA LEU A 104 -8.91 7.34 8.84
C LEU A 104 -7.63 8.05 9.28
N CYS A 105 -7.08 8.92 8.43
CA CYS A 105 -5.82 9.60 8.68
C CYS A 105 -6.05 11.07 9.04
N SER A 106 -5.30 11.60 9.99
CA SER A 106 -5.21 13.04 10.26
C SER A 106 -4.34 13.75 9.22
N ALA A 107 -3.35 13.05 8.64
CA ALA A 107 -2.50 13.55 7.58
C ALA A 107 -1.98 12.41 6.70
N VAL A 108 -1.63 12.70 5.44
CA VAL A 108 -1.05 11.73 4.51
C VAL A 108 0.31 12.19 4.02
N LEU A 109 1.32 11.37 4.19
CA LEU A 109 2.68 11.60 3.70
C LEU A 109 2.91 10.86 2.37
N CYS A 110 2.83 11.57 1.26
CA CYS A 110 3.10 11.04 -0.07
C CYS A 110 4.59 11.04 -0.39
N VAL A 111 5.21 9.87 -0.39
CA VAL A 111 6.63 9.73 -0.73
C VAL A 111 6.82 9.67 -2.24
N ARG A 112 7.55 10.63 -2.80
CA ARG A 112 7.85 10.71 -4.23
C ARG A 112 9.32 10.43 -4.50
N ALA A 113 9.60 9.84 -5.64
CA ALA A 113 10.96 9.74 -6.18
C ALA A 113 10.92 9.88 -7.71
N PRO A 114 11.96 10.44 -8.34
CA PRO A 114 12.08 10.50 -9.79
C PRO A 114 11.92 9.10 -10.41
N TRP A 115 11.33 9.03 -11.60
CA TRP A 115 11.04 7.74 -12.23
C TRP A 115 12.28 6.88 -12.45
N TRP A 116 13.43 7.49 -12.80
CA TRP A 116 14.69 6.78 -12.99
C TRP A 116 15.22 6.17 -11.69
N VAL A 117 15.10 6.89 -10.55
CA VAL A 117 15.46 6.37 -9.23
C VAL A 117 14.58 5.17 -8.87
N ARG A 118 13.27 5.28 -9.13
CA ARG A 118 12.31 4.19 -8.90
C ARG A 118 12.64 2.97 -9.77
N LEU A 119 12.98 3.20 -11.04
CA LEU A 119 13.37 2.15 -11.98
C LEU A 119 14.66 1.44 -11.54
N ALA A 120 15.69 2.21 -11.17
CA ALA A 120 16.95 1.66 -10.69
C ALA A 120 16.75 0.80 -9.43
N ARG A 121 15.97 1.31 -8.46
CA ARG A 121 15.62 0.58 -7.23
C ARG A 121 14.83 -0.70 -7.51
N ALA A 122 13.83 -0.65 -8.38
CA ALA A 122 13.02 -1.82 -8.76
C ALA A 122 13.87 -2.89 -9.45
N ARG A 123 14.75 -2.51 -10.36
CA ARG A 123 15.67 -3.45 -11.03
C ARG A 123 16.62 -4.10 -10.04
N ARG A 124 17.21 -3.31 -9.13
CA ARG A 124 18.15 -3.82 -8.13
C ARG A 124 17.48 -4.78 -7.13
N ARG A 125 16.26 -4.50 -6.71
CA ARG A 125 15.54 -5.30 -5.71
C ARG A 125 14.90 -6.55 -6.30
N ASP A 126 14.23 -6.42 -7.45
CA ASP A 126 13.34 -7.42 -8.02
C ASP A 126 13.92 -8.11 -9.27
N GLY A 127 15.11 -7.73 -9.73
CA GLY A 127 15.74 -8.27 -10.95
C GLY A 127 14.96 -7.97 -12.25
N LEU A 128 14.06 -6.97 -12.24
CA LEU A 128 13.13 -6.72 -13.34
C LEU A 128 13.83 -6.26 -14.62
N ALA A 129 13.36 -6.78 -15.76
CA ALA A 129 13.71 -6.24 -17.06
C ALA A 129 13.22 -4.79 -17.20
N LEU A 130 13.93 -3.97 -18.01
CA LEU A 130 13.64 -2.55 -18.18
C LEU A 130 12.16 -2.28 -18.54
N ALA A 131 11.61 -3.02 -19.49
CA ALA A 131 10.22 -2.88 -19.93
C ALA A 131 9.21 -3.19 -18.81
N GLN A 132 9.48 -4.19 -17.98
CA GLN A 132 8.64 -4.54 -16.83
C GLN A 132 8.69 -3.44 -15.76
N GLY A 133 9.87 -2.90 -15.47
CA GLY A 133 10.04 -1.78 -14.54
C GLY A 133 9.28 -0.53 -15.00
N LEU A 134 9.35 -0.18 -16.26
CA LEU A 134 8.63 0.97 -16.84
C LEU A 134 7.10 0.77 -16.77
N ARG A 135 6.59 -0.43 -17.11
CA ARG A 135 5.14 -0.75 -16.98
C ARG A 135 4.68 -0.59 -15.54
N ARG A 136 5.45 -1.08 -14.57
CA ARG A 136 5.13 -0.97 -13.14
C ARG A 136 5.09 0.50 -12.68
N ILE A 137 6.04 1.32 -13.15
CA ILE A 137 6.04 2.76 -12.85
C ILE A 137 4.84 3.46 -13.48
N ALA A 138 4.49 3.12 -14.72
CA ALA A 138 3.32 3.69 -15.40
C ALA A 138 2.01 3.34 -14.68
N ALA A 139 1.86 2.10 -14.20
CA ALA A 139 0.69 1.66 -13.43
C ALA A 139 0.51 2.41 -12.10
N GLN A 140 1.58 2.99 -11.57
CA GLN A 140 1.57 3.77 -10.32
C GLN A 140 1.35 5.28 -10.53
N ARG A 141 1.03 5.72 -11.76
CA ARG A 141 0.66 7.13 -12.00
C ARG A 141 -0.67 7.45 -11.30
N GLY A 142 -0.72 8.56 -10.56
CA GLY A 142 -1.96 9.01 -9.91
C GLY A 142 -2.28 8.36 -8.56
N ILE A 143 -1.38 7.55 -7.99
CA ILE A 143 -1.57 6.97 -6.64
C ILE A 143 -1.70 8.05 -5.56
N CYS A 144 -0.94 9.14 -5.65
CA CYS A 144 -1.14 10.31 -4.80
C CYS A 144 -1.98 11.33 -5.57
N PRO A 145 -3.17 11.72 -5.09
CA PRO A 145 -3.98 12.74 -5.71
C PRO A 145 -3.25 14.10 -5.73
N LYS A 146 -3.62 14.97 -6.64
CA LYS A 146 -3.22 16.38 -6.56
C LYS A 146 -3.87 16.98 -5.33
N LEU A 147 -3.15 17.87 -4.63
CA LEU A 147 -3.57 18.58 -3.41
C LEU A 147 -5.09 18.83 -3.34
N HIS A 148 -5.69 18.58 -2.20
CA HIS A 148 -7.08 18.88 -1.80
C HIS A 148 -8.23 17.93 -2.22
N ALA A 149 -7.97 16.72 -2.70
CA ALA A 149 -9.06 15.84 -3.14
C ALA A 149 -9.73 15.00 -2.02
N ALA A 150 -9.19 14.99 -0.80
CA ALA A 150 -9.54 13.94 0.17
C ALA A 150 -10.07 14.44 1.54
N GLY A 151 -10.19 15.74 1.77
CA GLY A 151 -10.56 16.25 3.11
C GLY A 151 -9.52 15.97 4.21
N VAL A 152 -8.31 15.54 3.82
CA VAL A 152 -7.17 15.29 4.68
C VAL A 152 -5.95 16.06 4.17
N ASP A 153 -5.09 16.51 5.05
CA ASP A 153 -3.85 17.19 4.67
C ASP A 153 -2.87 16.24 4.01
N ILE A 154 -2.40 16.60 2.80
CA ILE A 154 -1.46 15.80 2.03
C ILE A 154 -0.13 16.52 1.91
N TYR A 155 0.91 15.91 2.46
CA TYR A 155 2.29 16.39 2.40
C TYR A 155 3.14 15.53 1.48
N TYR A 156 4.04 16.16 0.73
CA TYR A 156 4.91 15.46 -0.21
C TYR A 156 6.35 15.44 0.29
N ILE A 157 6.95 14.25 0.28
CA ILE A 157 8.34 14.04 0.67
C ILE A 157 9.11 13.44 -0.50
N ASN A 158 10.25 14.04 -0.83
CA ASN A 158 11.12 13.53 -1.89
C ASN A 158 12.08 12.47 -1.35
N ASN A 159 12.11 11.32 -1.98
CA ASN A 159 13.03 10.19 -1.73
C ASN A 159 13.97 9.98 -2.92
N GLY A 160 14.50 11.05 -3.50
CA GLY A 160 15.45 10.99 -4.62
C GLY A 160 16.91 10.85 -4.17
N SER A 161 17.26 11.43 -3.00
CA SER A 161 18.64 11.67 -2.56
C SER A 161 19.17 10.67 -1.51
N GLY A 162 18.44 9.59 -1.23
CA GLY A 162 18.88 8.57 -0.25
C GLY A 162 18.08 8.58 1.06
N VAL A 163 18.47 7.67 1.97
CA VAL A 163 17.73 7.43 3.23
C VAL A 163 17.91 8.58 4.21
N ASP A 164 19.10 9.15 4.31
CA ASP A 164 19.39 10.22 5.27
C ASP A 164 18.61 11.50 4.94
N ALA A 165 18.62 11.90 3.66
CA ALA A 165 17.84 13.04 3.20
C ALA A 165 16.32 12.81 3.37
N LEU A 166 15.86 11.57 3.18
CA LEU A 166 14.47 11.20 3.46
C LEU A 166 14.17 11.33 4.95
N ARG A 167 15.07 10.87 5.81
CA ARG A 167 14.94 10.97 7.28
C ARG A 167 14.83 12.43 7.72
N GLU A 168 15.80 13.25 7.33
CA GLU A 168 15.81 14.67 7.67
C GLU A 168 14.55 15.39 7.18
N GLY A 169 14.17 15.18 5.92
CA GLY A 169 12.96 15.76 5.33
C GLY A 169 11.69 15.34 6.06
N THR A 170 11.62 14.08 6.48
CA THR A 170 10.49 13.55 7.25
C THR A 170 10.40 14.24 8.62
N LEU A 171 11.50 14.26 9.37
CA LEU A 171 11.52 14.82 10.72
C LEU A 171 11.27 16.34 10.72
N ARG A 172 11.81 17.04 9.73
CA ARG A 172 11.52 18.48 9.55
C ARG A 172 10.04 18.72 9.30
N LEU A 173 9.43 17.95 8.37
CA LEU A 173 8.03 18.10 8.03
C LEU A 173 7.12 17.80 9.22
N LEU A 174 7.40 16.75 10.00
CA LEU A 174 6.62 16.43 11.20
C LEU A 174 6.64 17.59 12.19
N ARG A 175 7.82 18.18 12.47
CA ARG A 175 7.96 19.37 13.33
C ARG A 175 7.18 20.56 12.81
N GLU A 176 7.37 20.92 11.54
CA GLU A 176 6.71 22.07 10.91
C GLU A 176 5.18 21.96 10.91
N LYS A 177 4.65 20.74 10.96
CA LYS A 177 3.20 20.46 10.89
C LYS A 177 2.60 20.05 12.24
N GLY A 178 3.39 20.05 13.30
CA GLY A 178 2.90 19.66 14.63
C GLY A 178 2.43 18.19 14.69
N LEU A 179 3.03 17.32 13.88
CA LEU A 179 2.73 15.89 13.81
C LEU A 179 3.75 15.06 14.63
N GLU A 180 4.52 15.70 15.50
CA GLU A 180 5.42 15.00 16.41
C GLU A 180 4.66 14.38 17.60
N LEU A 181 5.29 13.36 18.22
CA LEU A 181 4.89 12.78 19.52
C LEU A 181 5.07 13.76 20.65
#